data_6f63e86fad9b8ebea38998cd7e3ab788
#
_entry.id   6f63e86fad9b8ebea38998cd7e3ab788
#
_cell.length_a   1.000
_cell.length_b   1.000
_cell.length_c   1.000
_cell.angle_alpha   90.00
_cell.angle_beta   90.00
_cell.angle_gamma   90.00
#
_symmetry.space_group_name_H-M   'P 1'
#
loop_
_entity.id
_entity.type
_entity.pdbx_description
1 polymer ?
#
loop_
_entity_poly.entity_id
_entity_poly.type
_entity_poly.pdbx_seq_one_letter_code
_entity_poly.pdbx_strand_id
1 'polypeptide(L)'
;MDIGAAGFGRRGAAVLVIVVVLVLALLLRLTWVQLVKGPELSAMASEQRTAVITEPAHRGSIVDRNGQRLSYTMEARSLSVHPHLLETYMQERHDMDPESVAAPDQRIEEIAEGLPEILNESDSQTDPDDADGSGGGDSGSDGVKADDIRDKLTADSTYEVLVRDVDPDVAEKVSDEFPEITVERQDIRQYPNGAVAQNVIGKISRDNEGQFGLELSQDSRLQGTNGSRTVDVGANGLAIPGSTRDRHPAVDGDAYELTLDLEAQTYIQQLVQQAKDKSGADSASAVVLDATSGEVVSMATSDTINPQGNIDKQLAEGKVFGNRVVQDAYEPGSVAKVITAAAAIEDGKTTPDEVLQVPGSIDMSGVTVKDAWDHGVVPYTTTGIFGKSSNVGTLMLADRVGEESFWDYVQKFGIGQATDLGLPSETSGYVPDLSQWSGGTFANLPIGQGMSMSLLQMASIYQALANDGVRVTPSIIKSVTDAAGNEVPQDDPESVEVVSPETARTVVDMFRAVNQSDPTGVQQGTAPTAGIEGYQTSGKTGTAQQIDPETRAYSNSDYWITYAGIAPADDPRFVVAIMLDDPERGTDGSGGQSAAPLFRDITSWLLDHYNVPLSPEAAPRLTLEAQ
;
A
#
# COMPACT_ATOMS: atom_id res chain seq x y z
N MET A 1 94.98 -5.14 -54.73
CA MET A 1 94.66 -5.87 -53.53
C MET A 1 93.31 -6.55 -53.74
N ASP A 2 93.38 -7.81 -54.14
CA ASP A 2 92.18 -8.66 -54.31
C ASP A 2 91.63 -9.04 -52.92
N ILE A 3 90.45 -8.67 -52.63
CA ILE A 3 89.73 -9.21 -51.48
C ILE A 3 88.87 -10.36 -52.02
N GLY A 4 89.45 -11.58 -51.84
CA GLY A 4 88.87 -12.85 -52.33
C GLY A 4 87.44 -13.05 -51.78
N ALA A 5 86.60 -13.41 -52.70
CA ALA A 5 85.24 -13.90 -52.38
C ALA A 5 85.38 -15.22 -51.57
N ALA A 6 85.24 -15.15 -50.25
CA ALA A 6 85.15 -16.33 -49.41
C ALA A 6 83.85 -17.08 -49.75
N GLY A 7 84.05 -18.25 -50.39
CA GLY A 7 82.95 -19.18 -50.75
C GLY A 7 82.17 -19.63 -49.56
N PHE A 8 80.92 -19.26 -49.53
CA PHE A 8 79.97 -19.77 -48.56
C PHE A 8 79.87 -21.29 -48.74
N GLY A 9 80.49 -22.04 -47.86
CA GLY A 9 80.44 -23.48 -47.89
C GLY A 9 78.97 -23.98 -47.78
N ARG A 10 78.69 -25.15 -48.36
CA ARG A 10 77.37 -25.82 -48.37
C ARG A 10 76.64 -25.75 -47.01
N ARG A 11 77.39 -25.64 -45.91
CA ARG A 11 76.88 -25.51 -44.56
C ARG A 11 76.35 -24.09 -44.28
N GLY A 12 77.01 -23.05 -44.81
CA GLY A 12 76.54 -21.67 -44.68
C GLY A 12 75.30 -21.40 -45.51
N ALA A 13 75.18 -21.98 -46.70
CA ALA A 13 74.00 -21.94 -47.55
C ALA A 13 72.81 -22.66 -46.89
N ALA A 14 73.01 -23.78 -46.23
CA ALA A 14 71.94 -24.50 -45.49
C ALA A 14 71.47 -23.72 -44.29
N VAL A 15 72.36 -23.09 -43.54
CA VAL A 15 71.99 -22.22 -42.42
C VAL A 15 71.18 -20.98 -42.91
N LEU A 16 71.61 -20.38 -44.03
CA LEU A 16 70.86 -19.23 -44.61
C LEU A 16 69.43 -19.64 -45.06
N VAL A 17 69.29 -20.81 -45.69
CA VAL A 17 67.97 -21.33 -46.09
C VAL A 17 67.10 -21.60 -44.87
N ILE A 18 67.62 -22.17 -43.78
CA ILE A 18 66.86 -22.39 -42.54
C ILE A 18 66.42 -21.06 -41.96
N VAL A 19 67.28 -20.04 -41.89
CA VAL A 19 66.95 -18.71 -41.39
C VAL A 19 65.85 -18.05 -42.24
N VAL A 20 65.98 -18.13 -43.57
CA VAL A 20 64.96 -17.62 -44.50
C VAL A 20 63.61 -18.32 -44.32
N VAL A 21 63.59 -19.64 -44.17
CA VAL A 21 62.34 -20.40 -43.90
C VAL A 21 61.76 -20.04 -42.55
N LEU A 22 62.54 -19.83 -41.50
CA LEU A 22 62.09 -19.40 -40.20
C LEU A 22 61.49 -17.97 -40.24
N VAL A 23 62.18 -17.08 -40.98
CA VAL A 23 61.65 -15.69 -41.16
C VAL A 23 60.37 -15.70 -41.96
N LEU A 24 60.23 -16.48 -43.02
CA LEU A 24 59.02 -16.66 -43.78
C LEU A 24 57.92 -17.27 -42.94
N ALA A 25 58.22 -18.27 -42.13
CA ALA A 25 57.21 -18.83 -41.19
C ALA A 25 56.75 -17.83 -40.13
N LEU A 26 57.66 -17.02 -39.60
CA LEU A 26 57.37 -15.93 -38.70
C LEU A 26 56.45 -14.83 -39.34
N LEU A 27 56.80 -14.46 -40.59
CA LEU A 27 56.00 -13.48 -41.33
C LEU A 27 54.61 -14.04 -41.66
N LEU A 28 54.51 -15.31 -42.08
CA LEU A 28 53.20 -15.93 -42.29
C LEU A 28 52.37 -16.01 -40.99
N ARG A 29 53.01 -16.35 -39.88
CA ARG A 29 52.32 -16.37 -38.57
C ARG A 29 51.90 -14.99 -38.11
N LEU A 30 52.75 -13.98 -38.30
CA LEU A 30 52.42 -12.60 -37.98
C LEU A 30 51.24 -12.10 -38.82
N THR A 31 51.28 -12.38 -40.14
CA THR A 31 50.17 -12.06 -41.06
C THR A 31 48.88 -12.78 -40.66
N TRP A 32 48.97 -14.08 -40.30
CA TRP A 32 47.81 -14.82 -39.80
C TRP A 32 47.26 -14.23 -38.53
N VAL A 33 48.09 -13.88 -37.52
CA VAL A 33 47.66 -13.28 -36.26
C VAL A 33 47.05 -11.91 -36.50
N GLN A 34 47.64 -11.07 -37.35
CA GLN A 34 47.14 -9.71 -37.56
C GLN A 34 45.89 -9.64 -38.45
N LEU A 35 45.81 -10.45 -39.54
CA LEU A 35 44.71 -10.34 -40.50
C LEU A 35 43.55 -11.28 -40.20
N VAL A 36 43.83 -12.47 -39.62
CA VAL A 36 42.78 -13.47 -39.35
C VAL A 36 42.34 -13.45 -37.89
N LYS A 37 43.30 -13.43 -36.95
CA LYS A 37 42.98 -13.40 -35.53
C LYS A 37 42.92 -11.99 -34.92
N GLY A 38 43.47 -10.98 -35.58
CA GLY A 38 43.52 -9.61 -35.11
C GLY A 38 42.14 -9.02 -34.76
N PRO A 39 41.13 -9.14 -35.63
CA PRO A 39 39.81 -8.67 -35.33
C PRO A 39 39.16 -9.34 -34.09
N GLU A 40 39.32 -10.67 -33.97
CA GLU A 40 38.84 -11.47 -32.83
C GLU A 40 39.53 -11.07 -31.52
N LEU A 41 40.87 -10.97 -31.55
CA LEU A 41 41.65 -10.55 -30.38
C LEU A 41 41.40 -9.09 -30.01
N SER A 42 41.17 -8.22 -30.99
CA SER A 42 40.78 -6.82 -30.75
C SER A 42 39.39 -6.69 -30.14
N ALA A 43 38.43 -7.53 -30.61
CA ALA A 43 37.11 -7.60 -30.03
C ALA A 43 37.15 -8.10 -28.58
N MET A 44 37.86 -9.17 -28.29
CA MET A 44 38.06 -9.68 -26.92
C MET A 44 38.75 -8.66 -26.02
N ALA A 45 39.79 -7.97 -26.51
CA ALA A 45 40.48 -6.93 -25.75
C ALA A 45 39.62 -5.69 -25.54
N SER A 46 38.71 -5.37 -26.46
CA SER A 46 37.69 -4.32 -26.30
C SER A 46 36.64 -4.73 -25.25
N GLU A 47 36.16 -5.97 -25.33
CA GLU A 47 35.17 -6.51 -24.39
C GLU A 47 35.71 -6.58 -22.95
N GLN A 48 36.98 -6.91 -22.77
CA GLN A 48 37.66 -6.89 -21.47
C GLN A 48 37.91 -5.48 -20.90
N ARG A 49 37.89 -4.45 -21.73
CA ARG A 49 38.11 -3.05 -21.30
C ARG A 49 36.86 -2.23 -21.23
N THR A 50 35.72 -2.74 -21.65
CA THR A 50 34.45 -2.03 -21.60
C THR A 50 33.64 -2.46 -20.41
N ALA A 51 33.07 -1.48 -19.68
CA ALA A 51 32.05 -1.68 -18.67
C ALA A 51 30.78 -0.94 -19.07
N VAL A 52 29.64 -1.55 -18.86
CA VAL A 52 28.34 -0.88 -18.95
C VAL A 52 28.01 -0.38 -17.56
N ILE A 53 27.96 0.93 -17.41
CA ILE A 53 27.53 1.57 -16.17
C ILE A 53 26.04 1.86 -16.28
N THR A 54 25.27 1.35 -15.31
CA THR A 54 23.85 1.65 -15.17
C THR A 54 23.68 3.06 -14.58
N GLU A 55 22.87 3.89 -15.20
CA GLU A 55 22.41 5.17 -14.65
C GLU A 55 21.01 4.93 -14.05
N PRO A 56 20.85 4.84 -12.71
CA PRO A 56 19.57 4.53 -12.11
C PRO A 56 18.55 5.63 -12.37
N ALA A 57 17.31 5.23 -12.67
CA ALA A 57 16.16 6.11 -12.69
C ALA A 57 15.72 6.46 -11.27
N HIS A 58 15.19 7.66 -11.08
CA HIS A 58 14.55 8.01 -9.82
C HIS A 58 13.14 7.41 -9.78
N ARG A 59 12.82 6.74 -8.67
CA ARG A 59 11.47 6.24 -8.43
C ARG A 59 10.51 7.40 -8.21
N GLY A 60 9.36 7.38 -8.89
CA GLY A 60 8.35 8.42 -8.85
C GLY A 60 7.77 8.64 -7.45
N SER A 61 7.35 9.86 -7.16
CA SER A 61 6.77 10.22 -5.86
C SER A 61 5.30 9.82 -5.77
N ILE A 62 4.82 9.60 -4.54
CA ILE A 62 3.40 9.45 -4.22
C ILE A 62 3.02 10.59 -3.28
N VAL A 63 1.99 11.35 -3.66
CA VAL A 63 1.47 12.47 -2.86
C VAL A 63 -0.02 12.28 -2.59
N ASP A 64 -0.54 12.94 -1.57
CA ASP A 64 -1.97 13.00 -1.28
C ASP A 64 -2.69 14.00 -2.22
N ARG A 65 -4.02 14.14 -2.08
CA ARG A 65 -4.86 15.05 -2.88
C ARG A 65 -4.49 16.53 -2.79
N ASN A 66 -3.73 16.91 -1.76
CA ASN A 66 -3.28 18.27 -1.46
C ASN A 66 -1.81 18.48 -1.84
N GLY A 67 -1.15 17.48 -2.45
CA GLY A 67 0.26 17.51 -2.82
C GLY A 67 1.24 17.24 -1.67
N GLN A 68 0.75 16.78 -0.50
CA GLN A 68 1.60 16.41 0.62
C GLN A 68 2.29 15.06 0.33
N ARG A 69 3.59 14.97 0.63
CA ARG A 69 4.39 13.79 0.30
C ARG A 69 4.03 12.60 1.19
N LEU A 70 3.65 11.49 0.55
CA LEU A 70 3.41 10.20 1.19
C LEU A 70 4.63 9.28 1.06
N SER A 71 5.24 9.26 -0.14
CA SER A 71 6.56 8.68 -0.35
C SER A 71 7.30 9.39 -1.48
N TYR A 72 8.62 9.48 -1.36
CA TYR A 72 9.48 10.11 -2.37
C TYR A 72 10.89 9.54 -2.30
N THR A 73 11.65 9.73 -3.37
CA THR A 73 13.05 9.30 -3.45
C THR A 73 13.95 10.48 -3.12
N MET A 74 14.88 10.27 -2.19
CA MET A 74 15.95 11.19 -1.83
C MET A 74 17.27 10.65 -2.36
N GLU A 75 18.07 11.51 -2.95
CA GLU A 75 19.41 11.15 -3.41
C GLU A 75 20.36 11.04 -2.20
N ALA A 76 21.05 9.92 -2.11
CA ALA A 76 22.06 9.65 -1.10
C ALA A 76 23.29 9.00 -1.71
N ARG A 77 24.26 8.70 -0.89
CA ARG A 77 25.49 8.01 -1.26
C ARG A 77 25.71 6.80 -0.37
N SER A 78 26.32 5.76 -0.96
CA SER A 78 26.90 4.63 -0.25
C SER A 78 28.42 4.74 -0.31
N LEU A 79 29.07 4.57 0.81
CA LEU A 79 30.51 4.52 0.93
C LEU A 79 30.94 3.06 0.91
N SER A 80 31.78 2.67 -0.03
CA SER A 80 32.23 1.31 -0.19
C SER A 80 33.75 1.22 -0.39
N VAL A 81 34.28 0.04 -0.19
CA VAL A 81 35.72 -0.25 -0.34
C VAL A 81 35.93 -1.65 -0.95
N HIS A 82 37.07 -1.80 -1.60
CA HIS A 82 37.54 -3.10 -2.08
C HIS A 82 38.77 -3.54 -1.24
N PRO A 83 38.61 -4.26 -0.11
CA PRO A 83 39.68 -4.52 0.83
C PRO A 83 40.93 -5.13 0.18
N HIS A 84 40.79 -6.16 -0.67
CA HIS A 84 41.91 -6.78 -1.38
C HIS A 84 42.68 -5.83 -2.31
N LEU A 85 42.01 -4.87 -2.94
CA LEU A 85 42.64 -3.85 -3.80
C LEU A 85 43.24 -2.72 -2.99
N LEU A 86 42.60 -2.40 -1.87
CA LEU A 86 42.98 -1.31 -0.97
C LEU A 86 44.39 -1.51 -0.42
N GLU A 87 44.69 -2.67 0.13
CA GLU A 87 46.01 -3.00 0.69
C GLU A 87 47.11 -2.89 -0.39
N THR A 88 46.85 -3.48 -1.55
CA THR A 88 47.79 -3.42 -2.70
C THR A 88 48.02 -1.97 -3.16
N TYR A 89 46.98 -1.20 -3.31
CA TYR A 89 47.02 0.21 -3.73
C TYR A 89 47.77 1.09 -2.74
N MET A 90 47.51 0.93 -1.45
CA MET A 90 48.20 1.64 -0.39
C MET A 90 49.69 1.31 -0.33
N GLN A 91 50.04 0.03 -0.48
CA GLN A 91 51.42 -0.45 -0.50
C GLN A 91 52.19 0.14 -1.69
N GLU A 92 51.60 0.07 -2.91
CA GLU A 92 52.24 0.65 -4.10
C GLU A 92 52.48 2.15 -3.97
N ARG A 93 51.53 2.91 -3.38
CA ARG A 93 51.69 4.36 -3.15
C ARG A 93 52.77 4.65 -2.10
N HIS A 94 52.81 3.91 -1.01
CA HIS A 94 53.81 4.05 0.04
C HIS A 94 55.22 3.74 -0.52
N ASP A 95 55.37 2.66 -1.32
CA ASP A 95 56.65 2.29 -1.94
C ASP A 95 57.17 3.35 -2.93
N MET A 96 56.23 4.11 -3.58
CA MET A 96 56.61 5.20 -4.49
C MET A 96 57.06 6.47 -3.76
N ASP A 97 56.46 6.78 -2.61
CA ASP A 97 56.79 7.97 -1.81
C ASP A 97 56.62 7.72 -0.30
N PRO A 98 57.62 7.00 0.32
CA PRO A 98 57.52 6.63 1.73
C PRO A 98 57.61 7.83 2.71
N GLU A 99 58.05 8.99 2.25
CA GLU A 99 58.16 10.20 3.11
C GLU A 99 56.83 10.96 3.20
N SER A 100 55.97 10.86 2.18
CA SER A 100 54.73 11.64 2.08
C SER A 100 53.45 10.79 2.24
N VAL A 101 53.53 9.46 2.05
CA VAL A 101 52.38 8.54 2.11
C VAL A 101 52.52 7.63 3.31
N ALA A 102 51.50 7.58 4.17
CA ALA A 102 51.47 6.70 5.33
C ALA A 102 51.54 5.19 4.95
N ALA A 103 52.08 4.38 5.85
CA ALA A 103 52.06 2.93 5.67
C ALA A 103 50.61 2.41 5.67
N PRO A 104 50.31 1.29 4.98
CA PRO A 104 48.91 0.76 4.87
C PRO A 104 48.21 0.63 6.21
N ASP A 105 48.82 0.06 7.22
CA ASP A 105 48.19 -0.13 8.55
C ASP A 105 47.87 1.23 9.22
N GLN A 106 48.75 2.24 9.05
CA GLN A 106 48.52 3.57 9.59
C GLN A 106 47.38 4.26 8.84
N ARG A 107 47.32 4.12 7.52
CA ARG A 107 46.28 4.73 6.70
C ARG A 107 44.90 4.12 6.96
N ILE A 108 44.81 2.79 7.18
CA ILE A 108 43.59 2.10 7.60
C ILE A 108 43.09 2.68 8.93
N GLU A 109 44.00 2.94 9.88
CA GLU A 109 43.61 3.52 11.18
C GLU A 109 43.13 4.99 11.01
N GLU A 110 43.80 5.78 10.17
CA GLU A 110 43.38 7.17 9.86
C GLU A 110 41.95 7.18 9.25
N ILE A 111 41.65 6.25 8.34
CA ILE A 111 40.31 6.14 7.75
C ILE A 111 39.31 5.68 8.82
N ALA A 112 39.66 4.66 9.62
CA ALA A 112 38.76 4.09 10.62
C ALA A 112 38.39 5.10 11.71
N GLU A 113 39.30 5.99 12.09
CA GLU A 113 39.04 7.04 13.09
C GLU A 113 38.39 8.28 12.46
N GLY A 114 38.87 8.74 11.28
CA GLY A 114 38.41 9.99 10.67
C GLY A 114 37.07 9.90 9.98
N LEU A 115 36.71 8.74 9.37
CA LEU A 115 35.41 8.58 8.72
C LEU A 115 34.22 8.78 9.68
N PRO A 116 34.19 8.17 10.87
CA PRO A 116 33.15 8.43 11.87
C PRO A 116 33.09 9.90 12.32
N GLU A 117 34.23 10.60 12.41
CA GLU A 117 34.24 12.02 12.78
C GLU A 117 33.48 12.86 11.75
N ILE A 118 33.75 12.69 10.45
CA ILE A 118 33.08 13.43 9.37
C ILE A 118 31.57 13.13 9.36
N LEU A 119 31.20 11.86 9.52
CA LEU A 119 29.80 11.43 9.48
C LEU A 119 29.01 11.94 10.69
N ASN A 120 29.58 11.86 11.90
CA ASN A 120 28.90 12.27 13.13
C ASN A 120 28.87 13.80 13.32
N GLU A 121 29.81 14.57 12.72
CA GLU A 121 29.74 16.02 12.72
C GLU A 121 28.53 16.56 11.93
N SER A 122 28.11 15.85 10.88
CA SER A 122 26.94 16.24 10.08
C SER A 122 25.62 15.98 10.80
N ASP A 123 25.51 14.89 11.55
CA ASP A 123 24.32 14.57 12.36
C ASP A 123 24.10 15.59 13.51
N SER A 124 25.17 16.21 13.99
CA SER A 124 25.09 17.22 15.05
C SER A 124 24.64 18.61 14.58
N GLN A 125 24.54 18.85 13.26
CA GLN A 125 24.10 20.13 12.66
C GLN A 125 22.61 20.10 12.23
N THR A 126 21.91 18.98 12.33
CA THR A 126 20.46 18.93 12.18
C THR A 126 19.80 19.56 13.41
N ASP A 127 18.88 20.51 13.15
CA ASP A 127 18.19 21.33 14.16
C ASP A 127 17.54 20.44 15.24
N PRO A 128 17.67 20.74 16.56
CA PRO A 128 17.05 19.95 17.62
C PRO A 128 15.51 19.85 17.53
N ASP A 129 14.86 20.70 16.72
CA ASP A 129 13.42 20.66 16.48
C ASP A 129 13.02 19.64 15.37
N ASP A 130 13.97 19.11 14.59
CA ASP A 130 13.76 18.00 13.63
C ASP A 130 14.01 16.61 14.24
N ALA A 131 14.19 16.52 15.55
CA ALA A 131 14.40 15.28 16.30
C ALA A 131 13.12 14.42 16.46
N ASP A 132 12.19 14.51 15.50
CA ASP A 132 11.11 13.54 15.31
C ASP A 132 11.56 12.45 14.34
N GLY A 133 12.41 11.58 14.82
CA GLY A 133 12.66 10.19 14.41
C GLY A 133 12.63 9.78 12.92
N SER A 134 12.87 10.68 11.96
CA SER A 134 12.72 10.39 10.53
C SER A 134 14.01 9.99 9.79
N GLY A 135 15.10 9.76 10.51
CA GLY A 135 16.35 9.23 9.97
C GLY A 135 16.34 7.70 9.93
N GLY A 136 15.74 7.10 8.90
CA GLY A 136 15.64 5.65 8.73
C GLY A 136 16.88 5.00 8.12
N GLY A 137 18.03 5.08 8.79
CA GLY A 137 19.17 4.19 8.54
C GLY A 137 19.22 3.12 9.63
N ASP A 138 19.65 1.91 9.30
CA ASP A 138 19.97 0.80 10.23
C ASP A 138 21.20 1.11 11.11
N SER A 139 21.59 2.34 11.25
CA SER A 139 22.43 2.89 12.31
C SER A 139 21.51 3.08 13.52
N GLY A 140 21.44 2.03 14.34
CA GLY A 140 20.95 2.15 15.70
C GLY A 140 21.58 3.37 16.36
N SER A 141 20.95 3.96 17.36
CA SER A 141 21.31 5.18 18.11
C SER A 141 22.75 5.29 18.64
N ASP A 142 23.65 4.49 18.19
CA ASP A 142 25.09 4.40 18.45
C ASP A 142 25.84 4.68 17.15
N GLY A 143 26.12 5.92 16.80
CA GLY A 143 26.79 6.37 15.56
C GLY A 143 27.82 5.42 14.94
N VAL A 144 28.28 5.69 13.75
CA VAL A 144 29.29 4.87 13.07
C VAL A 144 30.54 4.72 13.94
N LYS A 145 30.98 3.48 14.24
CA LYS A 145 32.11 3.21 15.13
C LYS A 145 33.37 2.91 14.35
N ALA A 146 34.50 3.42 14.84
CA ALA A 146 35.82 3.18 14.22
C ALA A 146 36.16 1.68 14.09
N ASP A 147 35.79 0.87 15.09
CA ASP A 147 36.06 -0.57 15.08
C ASP A 147 35.29 -1.28 13.94
N ASP A 148 34.03 -0.92 13.68
CA ASP A 148 33.22 -1.49 12.61
C ASP A 148 33.80 -1.13 11.23
N ILE A 149 34.29 0.11 11.09
CA ILE A 149 34.95 0.57 9.85
C ILE A 149 36.26 -0.21 9.65
N ARG A 150 37.08 -0.33 10.70
CA ARG A 150 38.35 -1.08 10.64
C ARG A 150 38.14 -2.54 10.20
N ASP A 151 37.17 -3.21 10.81
CA ASP A 151 36.83 -4.61 10.49
C ASP A 151 36.45 -4.77 9.01
N LYS A 152 35.69 -3.82 8.45
CA LYS A 152 35.30 -3.81 7.05
C LYS A 152 36.48 -3.48 6.12
N LEU A 153 37.36 -2.55 6.50
CA LEU A 153 38.55 -2.20 5.71
C LEU A 153 39.55 -3.34 5.61
N THR A 154 39.60 -4.22 6.63
CA THR A 154 40.52 -5.36 6.72
C THR A 154 39.86 -6.70 6.44
N ALA A 155 38.61 -6.71 6.00
CA ALA A 155 37.88 -7.94 5.70
C ALA A 155 38.53 -8.74 4.53
N ASP A 156 38.50 -10.07 4.63
CA ASP A 156 38.90 -10.97 3.54
C ASP A 156 37.76 -11.00 2.47
N SER A 157 37.55 -9.88 1.81
CA SER A 157 36.44 -9.65 0.89
C SER A 157 36.89 -8.82 -0.31
N THR A 158 36.21 -9.01 -1.43
CA THR A 158 36.45 -8.20 -2.65
C THR A 158 35.69 -6.89 -2.65
N TYR A 159 34.65 -6.75 -1.83
CA TYR A 159 33.80 -5.57 -1.76
C TYR A 159 33.10 -5.51 -0.41
N GLU A 160 33.20 -4.37 0.28
CA GLU A 160 32.51 -4.09 1.54
C GLU A 160 31.85 -2.71 1.49
N VAL A 161 30.62 -2.64 2.00
CA VAL A 161 29.91 -1.37 2.19
C VAL A 161 30.25 -0.86 3.59
N LEU A 162 30.94 0.27 3.67
CA LEU A 162 31.30 0.92 4.94
C LEU A 162 30.09 1.53 5.60
N VAL A 163 29.44 2.46 4.90
CA VAL A 163 28.27 3.21 5.38
C VAL A 163 27.29 3.41 4.23
N ARG A 164 25.99 3.39 4.52
CA ARG A 164 24.90 3.69 3.59
C ARG A 164 24.21 4.98 4.00
N ASP A 165 23.37 5.47 3.10
CA ASP A 165 22.44 6.57 3.38
C ASP A 165 23.15 7.88 3.75
N VAL A 166 24.35 8.09 3.20
CA VAL A 166 25.17 9.28 3.46
C VAL A 166 24.69 10.45 2.58
N ASP A 167 24.55 11.61 3.19
CA ASP A 167 24.26 12.85 2.47
C ASP A 167 25.29 13.12 1.37
N PRO A 168 24.89 13.55 0.17
CA PRO A 168 25.80 13.81 -0.94
C PRO A 168 26.94 14.78 -0.61
N ASP A 169 26.69 15.86 0.14
CA ASP A 169 27.68 16.86 0.51
C ASP A 169 28.70 16.30 1.53
N VAL A 170 28.23 15.40 2.41
CA VAL A 170 29.10 14.69 3.36
C VAL A 170 29.96 13.66 2.65
N ALA A 171 29.37 12.92 1.72
CA ALA A 171 30.10 11.94 0.92
C ALA A 171 31.16 12.59 0.02
N GLU A 172 30.94 13.81 -0.47
CA GLU A 172 31.96 14.60 -1.20
C GLU A 172 33.15 14.92 -0.28
N LYS A 173 32.93 15.37 0.96
CA LYS A 173 33.97 15.59 1.96
C LYS A 173 34.76 14.32 2.24
N VAL A 174 34.08 13.18 2.39
CA VAL A 174 34.72 11.87 2.59
C VAL A 174 35.60 11.53 1.38
N SER A 175 35.10 11.72 0.15
CA SER A 175 35.86 11.45 -1.08
C SER A 175 37.12 12.33 -1.22
N ASP A 176 37.05 13.57 -0.78
CA ASP A 176 38.18 14.51 -0.81
C ASP A 176 39.27 14.12 0.21
N GLU A 177 38.88 13.68 1.40
CA GLU A 177 39.79 13.32 2.47
C GLU A 177 40.32 11.88 2.37
N PHE A 178 39.44 10.95 1.94
CA PHE A 178 39.71 9.53 1.80
C PHE A 178 39.45 9.04 0.37
N PRO A 179 40.34 9.37 -0.61
CA PRO A 179 40.15 8.98 -2.02
C PRO A 179 40.19 7.46 -2.25
N GLU A 180 40.54 6.68 -1.23
CA GLU A 180 40.50 5.22 -1.20
C GLU A 180 39.08 4.69 -1.08
N ILE A 181 38.12 5.50 -0.58
CA ILE A 181 36.73 5.14 -0.42
C ILE A 181 35.98 5.44 -1.73
N THR A 182 35.26 4.46 -2.22
CA THR A 182 34.41 4.62 -3.39
C THR A 182 33.05 5.18 -2.95
N VAL A 183 32.66 6.31 -3.55
CA VAL A 183 31.34 6.92 -3.34
C VAL A 183 30.41 6.49 -4.47
N GLU A 184 29.40 5.73 -4.14
CA GLU A 184 28.41 5.24 -5.08
C GLU A 184 27.08 5.96 -4.87
N ARG A 185 26.34 6.24 -5.96
CA ARG A 185 24.99 6.79 -5.86
C ARG A 185 24.06 5.73 -5.26
N GLN A 186 23.33 6.13 -4.25
CA GLN A 186 22.27 5.33 -3.62
C GLN A 186 21.03 6.22 -3.48
N ASP A 187 19.90 5.75 -3.98
CA ASP A 187 18.63 6.43 -3.78
C ASP A 187 17.92 5.80 -2.59
N ILE A 188 17.38 6.64 -1.69
CA ILE A 188 16.64 6.23 -0.50
C ILE A 188 15.17 6.55 -0.70
N ARG A 189 14.30 5.57 -0.47
CA ARG A 189 12.86 5.79 -0.42
C ARG A 189 12.44 6.27 0.95
N GLN A 190 11.91 7.47 1.02
CA GLN A 190 11.45 8.12 2.24
C GLN A 190 9.93 8.00 2.41
N TYR A 191 9.50 7.76 3.65
CA TYR A 191 8.10 7.65 4.07
C TYR A 191 7.88 8.60 5.26
N PRO A 192 7.72 9.92 5.01
CA PRO A 192 7.80 10.94 6.06
C PRO A 192 6.72 10.82 7.13
N ASN A 193 5.63 10.12 6.82
CA ASN A 193 4.47 10.00 7.71
C ASN A 193 4.49 8.70 8.56
N GLY A 194 5.61 7.98 8.59
CA GLY A 194 5.78 6.77 9.38
C GLY A 194 4.74 5.70 9.05
N ALA A 195 3.91 5.30 10.03
CA ALA A 195 2.87 4.29 9.86
C ALA A 195 1.58 4.81 9.18
N VAL A 196 1.44 6.14 9.01
CA VAL A 196 0.20 6.73 8.45
C VAL A 196 0.08 6.37 6.97
N ALA A 197 -1.08 5.86 6.58
CA ALA A 197 -1.41 5.37 5.23
C ALA A 197 -0.50 4.24 4.71
N GLN A 198 0.36 3.66 5.54
CA GLN A 198 1.38 2.71 5.07
C GLN A 198 0.78 1.40 4.53
N ASN A 199 -0.40 0.99 5.02
CA ASN A 199 -1.20 -0.10 4.48
C ASN A 199 -1.70 0.15 3.05
N VAL A 200 -1.73 1.41 2.58
CA VAL A 200 -2.05 1.81 1.21
C VAL A 200 -0.79 2.03 0.39
N ILE A 201 0.14 2.83 0.91
CA ILE A 201 1.37 3.19 0.20
C ILE A 201 2.25 1.96 -0.02
N GLY A 202 2.48 1.19 1.04
CA GLY A 202 3.34 0.04 1.00
C GLY A 202 4.82 0.38 1.19
N LYS A 203 5.70 -0.51 0.75
CA LYS A 203 7.14 -0.44 0.96
C LYS A 203 7.88 -1.05 -0.21
N ILE A 204 9.12 -0.59 -0.43
CA ILE A 204 10.07 -1.22 -1.36
C ILE A 204 11.09 -2.09 -0.61
N SER A 205 11.73 -3.01 -1.36
CA SER A 205 12.91 -3.76 -0.92
C SER A 205 14.17 -2.90 -0.99
N ARG A 206 15.30 -3.46 -0.51
CA ARG A 206 16.62 -2.84 -0.68
C ARG A 206 17.04 -2.74 -2.16
N ASP A 207 16.49 -3.58 -3.01
CA ASP A 207 16.76 -3.60 -4.46
C ASP A 207 15.80 -2.69 -5.26
N ASN A 208 15.10 -1.78 -4.56
CA ASN A 208 14.15 -0.82 -5.12
C ASN A 208 12.92 -1.47 -5.80
N GLU A 209 12.54 -2.69 -5.39
CA GLU A 209 11.35 -3.39 -5.86
C GLU A 209 10.18 -3.22 -4.88
N GLY A 210 8.98 -2.97 -5.38
CA GLY A 210 7.77 -2.84 -4.57
C GLY A 210 7.41 -4.14 -3.87
N GLN A 211 7.12 -4.08 -2.55
CA GLN A 211 6.78 -5.25 -1.74
C GLN A 211 5.33 -5.27 -1.27
N PHE A 212 4.75 -4.12 -1.00
CA PHE A 212 3.39 -3.96 -0.47
C PHE A 212 2.73 -2.73 -1.07
N GLY A 213 1.39 -2.66 -0.95
CA GLY A 213 0.59 -1.49 -1.30
C GLY A 213 0.75 -1.03 -2.74
N LEU A 214 0.62 0.27 -2.96
CA LEU A 214 0.80 0.90 -4.27
C LEU A 214 2.25 0.79 -4.78
N GLU A 215 3.24 0.78 -3.88
CA GLU A 215 4.63 0.54 -4.25
C GLU A 215 4.80 -0.80 -4.99
N LEU A 216 4.02 -1.83 -4.63
CA LEU A 216 4.00 -3.11 -5.33
C LEU A 216 3.13 -3.08 -6.59
N SER A 217 1.88 -2.64 -6.47
CA SER A 217 0.94 -2.73 -7.60
C SER A 217 1.28 -1.80 -8.76
N GLN A 218 1.97 -0.69 -8.49
CA GLN A 218 2.41 0.29 -9.48
C GLN A 218 3.93 0.27 -9.69
N ASP A 219 4.62 -0.81 -9.25
CA ASP A 219 6.08 -0.89 -9.23
C ASP A 219 6.71 -0.57 -10.58
N SER A 220 6.22 -1.19 -11.66
CA SER A 220 6.79 -1.04 -13.00
C SER A 220 6.77 0.41 -13.54
N ARG A 221 5.79 1.22 -13.11
CA ARG A 221 5.66 2.62 -13.49
C ARG A 221 6.38 3.54 -12.52
N LEU A 222 6.30 3.25 -11.21
CA LEU A 222 7.01 4.01 -10.18
C LEU A 222 8.53 3.89 -10.32
N GLN A 223 9.05 2.69 -10.65
CA GLN A 223 10.49 2.43 -10.72
C GLN A 223 11.19 3.18 -11.86
N GLY A 224 10.46 3.48 -12.95
CA GLY A 224 11.03 4.05 -14.16
C GLY A 224 11.90 3.06 -14.93
N THR A 225 12.76 3.57 -15.81
CA THR A 225 13.67 2.77 -16.64
C THR A 225 15.09 3.26 -16.48
N ASN A 226 15.97 2.39 -15.98
CA ASN A 226 17.36 2.72 -15.82
C ASN A 226 18.01 3.04 -17.16
N GLY A 227 18.83 4.06 -17.17
CA GLY A 227 19.73 4.37 -18.26
C GLY A 227 20.98 3.50 -18.24
N SER A 228 21.77 3.59 -19.28
CA SER A 228 23.08 2.93 -19.37
C SER A 228 24.06 3.73 -20.20
N ARG A 229 25.35 3.61 -19.89
CA ARG A 229 26.42 4.11 -20.71
C ARG A 229 27.58 3.12 -20.74
N THR A 230 28.19 2.97 -21.90
CA THR A 230 29.38 2.15 -22.07
C THR A 230 30.62 3.03 -21.88
N VAL A 231 31.55 2.60 -21.05
CA VAL A 231 32.84 3.26 -20.82
C VAL A 231 33.99 2.29 -20.98
N ASP A 232 35.18 2.79 -21.29
CA ASP A 232 36.40 1.98 -21.15
C ASP A 232 36.91 2.11 -19.70
N VAL A 233 37.32 0.97 -19.14
CA VAL A 233 37.87 0.90 -17.77
C VAL A 233 39.35 0.63 -17.82
N GLY A 234 40.11 1.28 -16.94
CA GLY A 234 41.52 1.03 -16.72
C GLY A 234 41.78 -0.30 -15.99
N ALA A 235 43.06 -0.65 -15.80
CA ALA A 235 43.45 -1.86 -15.07
C ALA A 235 42.98 -1.84 -13.58
N ASN A 236 42.71 -0.68 -13.05
CA ASN A 236 42.18 -0.43 -11.70
C ASN A 236 40.64 -0.45 -11.65
N GLY A 237 39.94 -0.79 -12.74
CA GLY A 237 38.47 -0.80 -12.80
C GLY A 237 37.83 0.57 -12.93
N LEU A 238 38.58 1.68 -12.89
CA LEU A 238 38.02 3.02 -13.01
C LEU A 238 37.73 3.39 -14.47
N ALA A 239 36.64 4.10 -14.70
CA ALA A 239 36.26 4.60 -16.01
C ALA A 239 37.29 5.60 -16.55
N ILE A 240 37.71 5.42 -17.80
CA ILE A 240 38.64 6.34 -18.47
C ILE A 240 37.85 7.59 -18.91
N PRO A 241 38.23 8.81 -18.44
CA PRO A 241 37.55 10.03 -18.82
C PRO A 241 37.47 10.20 -20.36
N GLY A 242 36.31 10.56 -20.87
CA GLY A 242 36.07 10.77 -22.29
C GLY A 242 35.86 9.52 -23.13
N SER A 243 35.83 8.31 -22.53
CA SER A 243 35.57 7.05 -23.24
C SER A 243 34.07 6.71 -23.34
N THR A 244 33.19 7.53 -22.81
CA THR A 244 31.73 7.30 -22.79
C THR A 244 31.17 7.19 -24.21
N ARG A 245 30.42 6.12 -24.46
CA ARG A 245 29.67 5.86 -25.70
C ARG A 245 28.38 5.10 -25.40
N ASP A 246 27.52 4.96 -26.42
CA ASP A 246 26.27 4.21 -26.35
C ASP A 246 25.42 4.60 -25.10
N ARG A 247 25.23 5.91 -24.91
CA ARG A 247 24.49 6.43 -23.77
C ARG A 247 22.99 6.31 -24.04
N HIS A 248 22.29 5.60 -23.17
CA HIS A 248 20.85 5.58 -23.04
C HIS A 248 20.48 6.31 -21.74
N PRO A 249 19.83 7.49 -21.79
CA PRO A 249 19.49 8.21 -20.58
C PRO A 249 18.45 7.43 -19.76
N ALA A 250 18.51 7.57 -18.43
CA ALA A 250 17.46 7.07 -17.55
C ALA A 250 16.14 7.82 -17.81
N VAL A 251 15.02 7.14 -17.61
CA VAL A 251 13.68 7.71 -17.59
C VAL A 251 13.10 7.50 -16.20
N ASP A 252 12.88 8.58 -15.48
CA ASP A 252 12.35 8.53 -14.11
C ASP A 252 10.95 7.91 -14.08
N GLY A 253 10.56 7.39 -12.92
CA GLY A 253 9.24 6.81 -12.71
C GLY A 253 8.13 7.85 -12.67
N ASP A 254 6.91 7.40 -12.94
CA ASP A 254 5.71 8.23 -12.91
C ASP A 254 5.38 8.67 -11.49
N ALA A 255 4.95 9.91 -11.32
CA ALA A 255 4.46 10.46 -10.06
C ALA A 255 2.95 10.24 -9.90
N TYR A 256 2.52 9.86 -8.72
CA TYR A 256 1.13 9.56 -8.39
C TYR A 256 0.56 10.58 -7.41
N GLU A 257 -0.59 11.15 -7.74
CA GLU A 257 -1.44 11.90 -6.83
C GLU A 257 -2.62 11.01 -6.43
N LEU A 258 -2.80 10.81 -5.12
CA LEU A 258 -3.87 9.98 -4.57
C LEU A 258 -5.11 10.80 -4.23
N THR A 259 -6.24 10.12 -4.11
CA THR A 259 -7.48 10.71 -3.59
C THR A 259 -7.49 10.83 -2.06
N LEU A 260 -6.54 10.17 -1.38
CA LEU A 260 -6.36 10.25 0.08
C LEU A 260 -6.09 11.69 0.53
N ASP A 261 -6.64 12.05 1.67
CA ASP A 261 -6.32 13.26 2.41
C ASP A 261 -5.48 12.87 3.63
N LEU A 262 -4.24 13.34 3.69
CA LEU A 262 -3.29 12.93 4.74
C LEU A 262 -3.74 13.35 6.14
N GLU A 263 -4.39 14.52 6.28
CA GLU A 263 -4.89 14.97 7.58
C GLU A 263 -6.05 14.09 8.05
N ALA A 264 -7.00 13.80 7.15
CA ALA A 264 -8.09 12.88 7.43
C ALA A 264 -7.58 11.47 7.75
N GLN A 265 -6.64 10.97 6.95
CA GLN A 265 -6.03 9.66 7.17
C GLN A 265 -5.35 9.56 8.53
N THR A 266 -4.58 10.60 8.91
CA THR A 266 -3.87 10.63 10.19
C THR A 266 -4.86 10.58 11.38
N TYR A 267 -5.86 11.44 11.33
CA TYR A 267 -6.85 11.50 12.40
C TYR A 267 -7.68 10.22 12.51
N ILE A 268 -8.17 9.71 11.38
CA ILE A 268 -9.00 8.50 11.32
C ILE A 268 -8.20 7.28 11.76
N GLN A 269 -6.94 7.13 11.33
CA GLN A 269 -6.09 6.01 11.72
C GLN A 269 -5.82 6.01 13.23
N GLN A 270 -5.65 7.19 13.85
CA GLN A 270 -5.54 7.31 15.31
C GLN A 270 -6.83 6.89 16.02
N LEU A 271 -7.99 7.31 15.54
CA LEU A 271 -9.27 6.89 16.10
C LEU A 271 -9.51 5.38 15.97
N VAL A 272 -9.15 4.79 14.82
CA VAL A 272 -9.24 3.35 14.57
C VAL A 272 -8.34 2.58 15.53
N GLN A 273 -7.09 3.02 15.74
CA GLN A 273 -6.20 2.41 16.72
C GLN A 273 -6.76 2.51 18.15
N GLN A 274 -7.24 3.69 18.54
CA GLN A 274 -7.84 3.88 19.86
C GLN A 274 -9.09 3.01 20.07
N ALA A 275 -9.91 2.86 19.02
CA ALA A 275 -11.10 2.01 19.09
C ALA A 275 -10.72 0.53 19.29
N LYS A 276 -9.70 0.04 18.57
CA LYS A 276 -9.14 -1.30 18.73
C LYS A 276 -8.66 -1.49 20.17
N ASP A 277 -7.79 -0.61 20.66
CA ASP A 277 -7.18 -0.72 21.99
C ASP A 277 -8.23 -0.64 23.12
N LYS A 278 -9.25 0.22 22.96
CA LYS A 278 -10.31 0.39 23.94
C LYS A 278 -11.29 -0.78 23.98
N SER A 279 -11.61 -1.35 22.81
CA SER A 279 -12.57 -2.47 22.72
C SER A 279 -11.94 -3.83 22.94
N GLY A 280 -10.60 -3.92 22.98
CA GLY A 280 -9.88 -5.19 23.03
C GLY A 280 -10.03 -6.03 21.75
N ALA A 281 -10.42 -5.39 20.64
CA ALA A 281 -10.55 -6.07 19.36
C ALA A 281 -9.20 -6.57 18.84
N ASP A 282 -9.21 -7.65 18.07
CA ASP A 282 -8.03 -8.15 17.38
C ASP A 282 -7.54 -7.16 16.32
N SER A 283 -8.48 -6.50 15.62
CA SER A 283 -8.19 -5.41 14.70
C SER A 283 -9.37 -4.46 14.56
N ALA A 284 -9.10 -3.26 14.03
CA ALA A 284 -10.11 -2.31 13.62
C ALA A 284 -9.74 -1.70 12.27
N SER A 285 -10.76 -1.39 11.47
CA SER A 285 -10.59 -0.76 10.16
C SER A 285 -11.72 0.23 9.88
N ALA A 286 -11.40 1.27 9.12
CA ALA A 286 -12.37 2.23 8.61
C ALA A 286 -12.02 2.66 7.19
N VAL A 287 -13.04 2.91 6.38
CA VAL A 287 -12.90 3.53 5.06
C VAL A 287 -13.90 4.65 4.92
N VAL A 288 -13.44 5.74 4.30
CA VAL A 288 -14.24 6.91 3.97
C VAL A 288 -14.24 7.10 2.46
N LEU A 289 -15.42 7.11 1.87
CA LEU A 289 -15.62 7.43 0.46
C LEU A 289 -16.29 8.80 0.32
N ASP A 290 -15.91 9.54 -0.71
CA ASP A 290 -16.75 10.62 -1.24
C ASP A 290 -18.04 10.00 -1.79
N ALA A 291 -19.17 10.53 -1.37
CA ALA A 291 -20.47 9.96 -1.68
C ALA A 291 -20.80 9.95 -3.18
N THR A 292 -20.33 10.95 -3.92
CA THR A 292 -20.65 11.14 -5.33
C THR A 292 -19.63 10.48 -6.24
N SER A 293 -18.34 10.74 -6.03
CA SER A 293 -17.27 10.27 -6.91
C SER A 293 -16.81 8.84 -6.63
N GLY A 294 -17.06 8.30 -5.43
CA GLY A 294 -16.50 7.03 -4.96
C GLY A 294 -15.00 7.10 -4.63
N GLU A 295 -14.39 8.29 -4.64
CA GLU A 295 -12.99 8.48 -4.25
C GLU A 295 -12.75 8.08 -2.80
N VAL A 296 -11.67 7.36 -2.56
CA VAL A 296 -11.23 7.01 -1.21
C VAL A 296 -10.57 8.22 -0.56
N VAL A 297 -11.23 8.81 0.43
CA VAL A 297 -10.71 9.94 1.21
C VAL A 297 -9.75 9.46 2.30
N SER A 298 -10.08 8.34 2.94
CA SER A 298 -9.25 7.70 3.95
C SER A 298 -9.50 6.20 3.97
N MET A 299 -8.44 5.43 4.24
CA MET A 299 -8.48 3.98 4.38
C MET A 299 -7.52 3.57 5.50
N ALA A 300 -8.05 3.35 6.69
CA ALA A 300 -7.29 3.16 7.91
C ALA A 300 -7.44 1.73 8.46
N THR A 301 -6.33 1.18 8.91
CA THR A 301 -6.25 -0.12 9.60
C THR A 301 -5.41 0.06 10.88
N SER A 302 -5.80 -0.61 11.97
CA SER A 302 -5.00 -0.65 13.19
C SER A 302 -3.69 -1.43 12.97
N ASP A 303 -2.75 -1.25 13.89
CA ASP A 303 -1.48 -2.00 13.92
C ASP A 303 -0.67 -1.95 12.61
N THR A 304 -0.73 -0.81 11.92
CA THR A 304 0.02 -0.58 10.69
C THR A 304 1.52 -0.43 10.97
N ILE A 305 2.37 -1.07 10.17
CA ILE A 305 3.83 -1.01 10.29
C ILE A 305 4.35 0.36 9.89
N ASN A 306 5.31 0.88 10.67
CA ASN A 306 6.16 1.99 10.27
C ASN A 306 7.36 1.43 9.48
N PRO A 307 7.51 1.75 8.18
CA PRO A 307 8.57 1.20 7.33
C PRO A 307 9.98 1.68 7.72
N GLN A 308 10.09 2.77 8.46
CA GLN A 308 11.36 3.33 8.95
C GLN A 308 11.82 2.69 10.27
N GLY A 309 10.94 1.95 10.96
CA GLY A 309 11.27 1.27 12.21
C GLY A 309 11.84 -0.13 12.00
N ASN A 310 12.20 -0.79 13.11
CA ASN A 310 12.60 -2.20 13.09
C ASN A 310 11.40 -3.08 12.72
N ILE A 311 11.39 -3.58 11.48
CA ILE A 311 10.29 -4.34 10.90
C ILE A 311 10.07 -5.66 11.64
N ASP A 312 11.14 -6.41 11.92
CA ASP A 312 11.05 -7.73 12.59
C ASP A 312 10.43 -7.60 13.99
N LYS A 313 10.80 -6.55 14.72
CA LYS A 313 10.22 -6.25 16.02
C LYS A 313 8.73 -5.92 15.89
N GLN A 314 8.35 -5.08 14.93
CA GLN A 314 6.96 -4.69 14.72
C GLN A 314 6.08 -5.89 14.29
N LEU A 315 6.60 -6.79 13.45
CA LEU A 315 5.93 -8.05 13.07
C LEU A 315 5.76 -8.96 14.29
N ALA A 316 6.78 -9.06 15.17
CA ALA A 316 6.68 -9.82 16.42
C ALA A 316 5.67 -9.20 17.41
N GLU A 317 5.39 -7.91 17.32
CA GLU A 317 4.35 -7.19 18.07
C GLU A 317 2.96 -7.33 17.43
N GLY A 318 2.82 -8.04 16.31
CA GLY A 318 1.55 -8.29 15.62
C GLY A 318 1.14 -7.20 14.62
N LYS A 319 2.02 -6.24 14.30
CA LYS A 319 1.74 -5.23 13.28
C LYS A 319 1.79 -5.84 11.87
N VAL A 320 1.07 -5.22 10.94
CA VAL A 320 0.85 -5.75 9.59
C VAL A 320 1.11 -4.70 8.50
N PHE A 321 1.54 -5.17 7.32
CA PHE A 321 1.57 -4.37 6.09
C PHE A 321 0.26 -4.44 5.32
N GLY A 322 -0.52 -5.51 5.53
CA GLY A 322 -1.75 -5.78 4.78
C GLY A 322 -2.80 -4.68 4.96
N ASN A 323 -3.62 -4.51 3.94
CA ASN A 323 -4.77 -3.61 3.99
C ASN A 323 -6.05 -4.43 4.23
N ARG A 324 -6.46 -4.55 5.49
CA ARG A 324 -7.63 -5.33 5.90
C ARG A 324 -8.93 -4.83 5.25
N VAL A 325 -9.00 -3.56 4.87
CA VAL A 325 -10.19 -2.96 4.24
C VAL A 325 -10.54 -3.63 2.91
N VAL A 326 -9.52 -4.09 2.17
CA VAL A 326 -9.70 -4.72 0.85
C VAL A 326 -9.36 -6.21 0.84
N GLN A 327 -8.60 -6.70 1.81
CA GLN A 327 -8.10 -8.09 1.82
C GLN A 327 -8.98 -9.03 2.65
N ASP A 328 -9.54 -8.55 3.77
CA ASP A 328 -10.34 -9.38 4.65
C ASP A 328 -11.78 -9.48 4.12
N ALA A 329 -12.24 -10.71 3.93
CA ALA A 329 -13.62 -11.01 3.57
C ALA A 329 -14.36 -11.51 4.81
N TYR A 330 -15.48 -10.87 5.16
CA TYR A 330 -16.28 -11.20 6.32
C TYR A 330 -17.77 -11.23 5.97
N GLU A 331 -18.57 -11.95 6.76
CA GLU A 331 -20.01 -11.92 6.64
C GLU A 331 -20.54 -10.56 7.13
N PRO A 332 -21.23 -9.77 6.27
CA PRO A 332 -21.64 -8.41 6.63
C PRO A 332 -22.71 -8.35 7.72
N GLY A 333 -23.50 -9.42 7.85
CA GLY A 333 -24.64 -9.43 8.75
C GLY A 333 -25.64 -8.31 8.44
N SER A 334 -26.20 -7.71 9.46
CA SER A 334 -27.30 -6.75 9.32
C SER A 334 -27.01 -5.48 8.54
N VAL A 335 -25.73 -5.13 8.25
CA VAL A 335 -25.43 -3.97 7.37
C VAL A 335 -25.86 -4.24 5.93
N ALA A 336 -25.88 -5.51 5.49
CA ALA A 336 -26.38 -5.88 4.16
C ALA A 336 -27.89 -5.82 4.00
N LYS A 337 -28.69 -5.66 5.08
CA LYS A 337 -30.16 -5.53 4.99
C LYS A 337 -30.59 -4.33 4.15
N VAL A 338 -29.69 -3.35 3.94
CA VAL A 338 -29.94 -2.23 3.05
C VAL A 338 -30.21 -2.66 1.61
N ILE A 339 -29.63 -3.80 1.16
CA ILE A 339 -29.88 -4.39 -0.16
C ILE A 339 -31.34 -4.86 -0.24
N THR A 340 -31.81 -5.57 0.79
CA THR A 340 -33.21 -6.02 0.87
C THR A 340 -34.18 -4.86 0.89
N ALA A 341 -33.85 -3.78 1.63
CA ALA A 341 -34.65 -2.56 1.67
C ALA A 341 -34.74 -1.92 0.28
N ALA A 342 -33.59 -1.74 -0.38
CA ALA A 342 -33.52 -1.14 -1.71
C ALA A 342 -34.33 -1.95 -2.73
N ALA A 343 -34.14 -3.26 -2.75
CA ALA A 343 -34.90 -4.17 -3.63
C ALA A 343 -36.41 -4.10 -3.38
N ALA A 344 -36.85 -4.13 -2.12
CA ALA A 344 -38.25 -4.12 -1.77
C ALA A 344 -38.96 -2.79 -2.11
N ILE A 345 -38.27 -1.67 -1.98
CA ILE A 345 -38.79 -0.34 -2.35
C ILE A 345 -38.81 -0.19 -3.88
N GLU A 346 -37.70 -0.52 -4.57
CA GLU A 346 -37.58 -0.39 -6.04
C GLU A 346 -38.62 -1.23 -6.76
N ASP A 347 -38.84 -2.48 -6.33
CA ASP A 347 -39.84 -3.38 -6.91
C ASP A 347 -41.29 -3.05 -6.48
N GLY A 348 -41.49 -1.99 -5.67
CA GLY A 348 -42.81 -1.61 -5.18
C GLY A 348 -43.49 -2.66 -4.29
N LYS A 349 -42.69 -3.48 -3.59
CA LYS A 349 -43.16 -4.55 -2.71
C LYS A 349 -43.59 -4.04 -1.33
N THR A 350 -43.19 -2.84 -0.98
CA THR A 350 -43.51 -2.15 0.26
C THR A 350 -43.36 -0.64 0.11
N THR A 351 -43.84 0.11 1.10
CA THR A 351 -43.58 1.54 1.28
C THR A 351 -43.00 1.79 2.67
N PRO A 352 -42.32 2.90 2.93
CA PRO A 352 -41.71 3.19 4.25
C PRO A 352 -42.65 3.05 5.44
N ASP A 353 -43.91 3.46 5.26
CA ASP A 353 -44.93 3.53 6.30
C ASP A 353 -45.86 2.30 6.34
N GLU A 354 -45.69 1.32 5.42
CA GLU A 354 -46.47 0.09 5.47
C GLU A 354 -46.26 -0.63 6.79
N VAL A 355 -47.33 -1.00 7.47
CA VAL A 355 -47.27 -1.70 8.75
C VAL A 355 -47.40 -3.22 8.54
N LEU A 356 -46.34 -3.95 8.96
CA LEU A 356 -46.30 -5.39 8.95
C LEU A 356 -46.45 -5.95 10.37
N GLN A 357 -47.22 -7.04 10.50
CA GLN A 357 -47.29 -7.78 11.77
C GLN A 357 -46.13 -8.74 11.85
N VAL A 358 -45.05 -8.35 12.54
CA VAL A 358 -43.79 -9.10 12.59
C VAL A 358 -43.78 -10.02 13.81
N PRO A 359 -43.80 -11.35 13.63
CA PRO A 359 -43.66 -12.28 14.75
C PRO A 359 -42.21 -12.39 15.20
N GLY A 360 -41.94 -12.91 16.42
CA GLY A 360 -40.61 -13.12 16.95
C GLY A 360 -39.79 -14.21 16.22
N SER A 361 -40.43 -15.01 15.38
CA SER A 361 -39.75 -16.01 14.54
C SER A 361 -40.56 -16.32 13.28
N ILE A 362 -39.88 -16.76 12.22
CA ILE A 362 -40.46 -17.19 10.95
C ILE A 362 -39.74 -18.47 10.48
N ASP A 363 -40.52 -19.38 9.90
CA ASP A 363 -39.96 -20.55 9.19
C ASP A 363 -39.92 -20.24 7.69
N MET A 364 -38.71 -20.23 7.13
CA MET A 364 -38.47 -19.99 5.71
C MET A 364 -37.69 -21.18 5.13
N SER A 365 -38.34 -21.93 4.23
CA SER A 365 -37.74 -23.08 3.53
C SER A 365 -37.11 -24.14 4.47
N GLY A 366 -37.69 -24.34 5.65
CA GLY A 366 -37.21 -25.32 6.65
C GLY A 366 -36.13 -24.78 7.60
N VAL A 367 -35.84 -23.49 7.55
CA VAL A 367 -34.95 -22.79 8.51
C VAL A 367 -35.82 -21.88 9.37
N THR A 368 -35.72 -22.03 10.70
CA THR A 368 -36.37 -21.11 11.66
C THR A 368 -35.44 -19.96 11.96
N VAL A 369 -35.80 -18.75 11.54
CA VAL A 369 -35.06 -17.51 11.83
C VAL A 369 -35.81 -16.73 12.92
N LYS A 370 -35.05 -16.12 13.83
CA LYS A 370 -35.53 -15.28 14.95
C LYS A 370 -34.91 -13.92 14.93
N ASP A 371 -35.59 -12.97 15.55
CA ASP A 371 -34.98 -11.70 15.91
C ASP A 371 -34.00 -11.87 17.09
N ALA A 372 -33.10 -10.91 17.26
CA ALA A 372 -32.06 -10.93 18.30
C ALA A 372 -32.65 -10.80 19.73
N TRP A 373 -33.93 -10.49 19.87
CA TRP A 373 -34.65 -10.37 21.13
C TRP A 373 -35.97 -11.11 21.07
N ASP A 374 -36.42 -11.61 22.22
CA ASP A 374 -37.70 -12.29 22.32
C ASP A 374 -38.85 -11.28 22.34
N HIS A 375 -39.79 -11.46 21.43
CA HIS A 375 -41.03 -10.67 21.34
C HIS A 375 -42.18 -11.47 20.72
N GLY A 376 -43.39 -11.00 20.96
CA GLY A 376 -44.58 -11.52 20.28
C GLY A 376 -44.74 -10.94 18.89
N VAL A 377 -45.97 -10.83 18.40
CA VAL A 377 -46.24 -10.09 17.15
C VAL A 377 -46.23 -8.60 17.44
N VAL A 378 -45.36 -7.86 16.71
CA VAL A 378 -45.24 -6.40 16.83
C VAL A 378 -45.61 -5.74 15.50
N PRO A 379 -46.41 -4.68 15.48
CA PRO A 379 -46.71 -3.91 14.28
C PRO A 379 -45.58 -2.94 13.94
N TYR A 380 -44.60 -3.38 13.18
CA TYR A 380 -43.53 -2.54 12.67
C TYR A 380 -43.91 -1.89 11.34
N THR A 381 -43.58 -0.61 11.16
CA THR A 381 -43.49 -0.03 9.81
C THR A 381 -42.33 -0.68 9.05
N THR A 382 -42.29 -0.58 7.72
CA THR A 382 -41.11 -1.02 6.95
C THR A 382 -39.86 -0.32 7.43
N THR A 383 -39.94 1.01 7.69
CA THR A 383 -38.86 1.79 8.33
C THR A 383 -38.47 1.19 9.69
N GLY A 384 -39.46 0.80 10.49
CA GLY A 384 -39.24 0.18 11.80
C GLY A 384 -38.53 -1.16 11.75
N ILE A 385 -38.82 -2.00 10.74
CA ILE A 385 -38.12 -3.27 10.52
C ILE A 385 -36.61 -3.05 10.41
N PHE A 386 -36.18 -2.07 9.63
CA PHE A 386 -34.76 -1.76 9.45
C PHE A 386 -34.18 -0.94 10.60
N GLY A 387 -34.94 -0.02 11.18
CA GLY A 387 -34.52 0.76 12.35
C GLY A 387 -34.27 -0.09 13.59
N LYS A 388 -35.09 -1.13 13.81
CA LYS A 388 -34.93 -2.15 14.86
C LYS A 388 -34.01 -3.29 14.46
N SER A 389 -33.66 -3.39 13.18
CA SER A 389 -32.86 -4.49 12.65
C SER A 389 -33.51 -5.87 12.73
N SER A 390 -34.86 -5.97 12.58
CA SER A 390 -35.56 -7.24 12.60
C SER A 390 -35.12 -8.16 11.47
N ASN A 391 -34.66 -9.37 11.80
CA ASN A 391 -34.36 -10.41 10.82
C ASN A 391 -35.66 -10.93 10.18
N VAL A 392 -36.66 -11.17 11.02
CA VAL A 392 -37.96 -11.70 10.62
C VAL A 392 -38.66 -10.75 9.66
N GLY A 393 -38.76 -9.47 10.02
CA GLY A 393 -39.35 -8.46 9.14
C GLY A 393 -38.60 -8.30 7.82
N THR A 394 -37.26 -8.37 7.84
CA THR A 394 -36.42 -8.33 6.63
C THR A 394 -36.72 -9.52 5.72
N LEU A 395 -36.83 -10.74 6.26
CA LEU A 395 -37.17 -11.93 5.49
C LEU A 395 -38.60 -11.91 4.92
N MET A 396 -39.56 -11.33 5.66
CA MET A 396 -40.91 -11.14 5.13
C MET A 396 -40.93 -10.22 3.91
N LEU A 397 -40.03 -9.20 3.88
CA LEU A 397 -39.89 -8.31 2.72
C LEU A 397 -39.11 -9.01 1.59
N ALA A 398 -38.05 -9.74 1.91
CA ALA A 398 -37.28 -10.50 0.93
C ALA A 398 -38.14 -11.55 0.20
N ASP A 399 -39.03 -12.23 0.92
CA ASP A 399 -39.99 -13.20 0.33
C ASP A 399 -40.89 -12.52 -0.73
N ARG A 400 -41.28 -11.26 -0.51
CA ARG A 400 -42.06 -10.48 -1.48
C ARG A 400 -41.26 -10.09 -2.72
N VAL A 401 -39.93 -9.84 -2.55
CA VAL A 401 -38.99 -9.54 -3.64
C VAL A 401 -38.75 -10.77 -4.47
N GLY A 402 -38.51 -11.92 -3.82
CA GLY A 402 -38.19 -13.20 -4.44
C GLY A 402 -36.69 -13.38 -4.75
N GLU A 403 -36.30 -14.65 -4.92
CA GLU A 403 -34.89 -15.06 -5.04
C GLU A 403 -34.20 -14.45 -6.26
N GLU A 404 -34.83 -14.48 -7.44
CA GLU A 404 -34.24 -13.99 -8.69
C GLU A 404 -34.00 -12.47 -8.66
N SER A 405 -34.99 -11.68 -8.23
CA SER A 405 -34.85 -10.23 -8.13
C SER A 405 -33.81 -9.84 -7.06
N PHE A 406 -33.84 -10.49 -5.90
CA PHE A 406 -32.83 -10.26 -4.85
C PHE A 406 -31.41 -10.54 -5.35
N TRP A 407 -31.21 -11.64 -6.10
CA TRP A 407 -29.93 -11.97 -6.72
C TRP A 407 -29.44 -10.88 -7.68
N ASP A 408 -30.33 -10.35 -8.51
CA ASP A 408 -29.98 -9.27 -9.44
C ASP A 408 -29.48 -8.02 -8.70
N TYR A 409 -30.10 -7.66 -7.57
CA TYR A 409 -29.63 -6.55 -6.74
C TYR A 409 -28.28 -6.84 -6.08
N VAL A 410 -28.05 -8.04 -5.59
CA VAL A 410 -26.76 -8.47 -5.05
C VAL A 410 -25.65 -8.26 -6.08
N GLN A 411 -25.89 -8.64 -7.35
CA GLN A 411 -24.94 -8.46 -8.44
C GLN A 411 -24.73 -6.96 -8.78
N LYS A 412 -25.80 -6.18 -8.87
CA LYS A 412 -25.71 -4.74 -9.16
C LYS A 412 -24.96 -3.96 -8.07
N PHE A 413 -25.13 -4.35 -6.81
CA PHE A 413 -24.34 -3.78 -5.71
C PHE A 413 -22.88 -4.23 -5.70
N GLY A 414 -22.46 -5.18 -6.56
CA GLY A 414 -21.07 -5.59 -6.75
C GLY A 414 -20.56 -6.63 -5.75
N ILE A 415 -21.46 -7.36 -5.06
CA ILE A 415 -21.04 -8.40 -4.12
C ILE A 415 -20.55 -9.62 -4.90
N GLY A 416 -19.42 -10.18 -4.48
CA GLY A 416 -18.74 -11.26 -5.19
C GLY A 416 -17.89 -10.80 -6.38
N GLN A 417 -17.72 -9.49 -6.55
CA GLN A 417 -16.91 -8.86 -7.60
C GLN A 417 -15.75 -8.07 -6.96
N ALA A 418 -14.56 -8.09 -7.56
CA ALA A 418 -13.46 -7.25 -7.11
C ALA A 418 -13.82 -5.77 -7.23
N THR A 419 -13.26 -4.94 -6.33
CA THR A 419 -13.47 -3.49 -6.37
C THR A 419 -12.54 -2.78 -7.34
N ASP A 420 -11.52 -3.49 -7.86
CA ASP A 420 -10.51 -3.00 -8.81
C ASP A 420 -9.84 -1.68 -8.40
N LEU A 421 -9.67 -1.49 -7.08
CA LEU A 421 -9.01 -0.31 -6.51
C LEU A 421 -7.52 -0.25 -6.90
N GLY A 422 -6.94 -1.38 -7.28
CA GLY A 422 -5.55 -1.51 -7.69
C GLY A 422 -4.58 -1.74 -6.53
N LEU A 423 -5.06 -2.17 -5.36
CA LEU A 423 -4.22 -2.62 -4.26
C LEU A 423 -3.96 -4.14 -4.34
N PRO A 424 -2.82 -4.63 -3.82
CA PRO A 424 -2.51 -6.05 -3.87
C PRO A 424 -3.48 -6.90 -3.03
N SER A 425 -3.83 -8.08 -3.53
CA SER A 425 -4.62 -9.09 -2.82
C SER A 425 -6.03 -8.63 -2.43
N GLU A 426 -6.66 -7.77 -3.22
CA GLU A 426 -8.08 -7.46 -3.03
C GLU A 426 -8.92 -8.72 -3.10
N THR A 427 -9.84 -8.89 -2.15
CA THR A 427 -10.82 -9.97 -2.18
C THR A 427 -12.04 -9.55 -2.97
N SER A 428 -12.57 -10.46 -3.78
CA SER A 428 -13.90 -10.29 -4.40
C SER A 428 -15.04 -10.59 -3.42
N GLY A 429 -14.73 -11.10 -2.23
CA GLY A 429 -15.76 -11.70 -1.38
C GLY A 429 -16.33 -12.98 -1.99
N TYR A 430 -17.47 -13.41 -1.46
CA TYR A 430 -18.17 -14.59 -1.95
C TYR A 430 -19.68 -14.41 -1.82
N VAL A 431 -20.39 -14.81 -2.86
CA VAL A 431 -21.84 -15.04 -2.81
C VAL A 431 -22.15 -16.28 -3.69
N PRO A 432 -22.95 -17.25 -3.23
CA PRO A 432 -23.28 -18.41 -4.04
C PRO A 432 -24.10 -18.01 -5.27
N ASP A 433 -23.80 -18.59 -6.43
CA ASP A 433 -24.62 -18.42 -7.62
C ASP A 433 -26.06 -18.86 -7.38
N LEU A 434 -27.04 -18.20 -8.02
CA LEU A 434 -28.45 -18.51 -7.85
C LEU A 434 -28.76 -19.99 -8.09
N SER A 435 -28.09 -20.64 -9.04
CA SER A 435 -28.22 -22.07 -9.33
C SER A 435 -27.76 -23.00 -8.20
N GLN A 436 -27.01 -22.50 -7.24
CA GLN A 436 -26.50 -23.24 -6.08
C GLN A 436 -27.37 -23.03 -4.84
N TRP A 437 -28.37 -22.16 -4.91
CA TRP A 437 -29.21 -21.89 -3.76
C TRP A 437 -30.04 -23.13 -3.38
N SER A 438 -30.05 -23.38 -2.10
CA SER A 438 -30.92 -24.35 -1.44
C SER A 438 -31.97 -23.61 -0.62
N GLY A 439 -32.97 -24.31 -0.11
CA GLY A 439 -34.02 -23.69 0.69
C GLY A 439 -33.53 -22.83 1.86
N GLY A 440 -32.38 -23.18 2.48
CA GLY A 440 -31.77 -22.38 3.55
C GLY A 440 -30.98 -21.18 3.07
N THR A 441 -30.56 -21.12 1.81
CA THR A 441 -29.70 -20.03 1.30
C THR A 441 -30.45 -18.69 1.33
N PHE A 442 -31.67 -18.66 0.80
CA PHE A 442 -32.47 -17.44 0.78
C PHE A 442 -32.99 -17.01 2.17
N ALA A 443 -32.99 -17.91 3.15
CA ALA A 443 -33.27 -17.53 4.55
C ALA A 443 -32.11 -16.77 5.23
N ASN A 444 -30.90 -16.80 4.65
CA ASN A 444 -29.69 -16.21 5.23
C ASN A 444 -29.19 -14.98 4.45
N LEU A 445 -29.13 -15.03 3.12
CA LEU A 445 -28.57 -13.94 2.31
C LEU A 445 -29.22 -12.57 2.56
N PRO A 446 -30.56 -12.41 2.65
CA PRO A 446 -31.19 -11.11 2.87
C PRO A 446 -30.88 -10.44 4.21
N ILE A 447 -30.40 -11.22 5.18
CA ILE A 447 -29.97 -10.73 6.50
C ILE A 447 -28.43 -10.63 6.62
N GLY A 448 -27.71 -10.91 5.51
CA GLY A 448 -26.26 -10.76 5.39
C GLY A 448 -25.43 -11.93 5.91
N GLN A 449 -26.02 -13.13 5.95
CA GLN A 449 -25.32 -14.38 6.28
C GLN A 449 -25.21 -15.29 5.04
N GLY A 450 -24.19 -16.15 5.00
CA GLY A 450 -23.93 -17.04 3.86
C GLY A 450 -23.32 -16.36 2.64
N MET A 451 -22.87 -15.12 2.79
CA MET A 451 -22.05 -14.38 1.82
C MET A 451 -20.94 -13.64 2.55
N SER A 452 -19.86 -13.29 1.84
CA SER A 452 -18.80 -12.47 2.43
C SER A 452 -18.42 -11.33 1.49
N MET A 453 -17.94 -10.23 2.08
CA MET A 453 -17.48 -9.04 1.35
C MET A 453 -16.35 -8.33 2.12
N SER A 454 -15.59 -7.51 1.41
CA SER A 454 -14.64 -6.60 2.05
C SER A 454 -15.33 -5.38 2.66
N LEU A 455 -14.61 -4.65 3.52
CA LEU A 455 -15.12 -3.40 4.08
C LEU A 455 -15.33 -2.34 2.99
N LEU A 456 -14.48 -2.32 1.95
CA LEU A 456 -14.64 -1.44 0.80
C LEU A 456 -15.89 -1.75 -0.01
N GLN A 457 -16.18 -3.04 -0.25
CA GLN A 457 -17.44 -3.44 -0.91
C GLN A 457 -18.66 -3.01 -0.10
N MET A 458 -18.60 -3.13 1.24
CA MET A 458 -19.68 -2.64 2.11
C MET A 458 -19.86 -1.12 1.97
N ALA A 459 -18.76 -0.35 1.95
CA ALA A 459 -18.83 1.10 1.72
C ALA A 459 -19.44 1.44 0.35
N SER A 460 -19.09 0.68 -0.69
CA SER A 460 -19.61 0.89 -2.05
C SER A 460 -21.13 0.68 -2.16
N ILE A 461 -21.71 -0.23 -1.35
CA ILE A 461 -23.16 -0.40 -1.28
C ILE A 461 -23.83 0.87 -0.79
N TYR A 462 -23.30 1.49 0.26
CA TYR A 462 -23.82 2.74 0.83
C TYR A 462 -23.51 3.94 -0.09
N GLN A 463 -22.36 3.91 -0.80
CA GLN A 463 -22.04 4.93 -1.80
C GLN A 463 -23.07 4.94 -2.94
N ALA A 464 -23.50 3.79 -3.42
CA ALA A 464 -24.53 3.72 -4.45
C ALA A 464 -25.83 4.41 -4.02
N LEU A 465 -26.25 4.22 -2.76
CA LEU A 465 -27.45 4.87 -2.22
C LEU A 465 -27.25 6.38 -1.97
N ALA A 466 -26.05 6.76 -1.51
CA ALA A 466 -25.67 8.15 -1.30
C ALA A 466 -25.57 8.93 -2.62
N ASN A 467 -25.32 8.24 -3.73
CA ASN A 467 -25.19 8.79 -5.09
C ASN A 467 -26.44 8.50 -5.95
N ASP A 468 -27.61 8.78 -5.40
CA ASP A 468 -28.86 8.65 -6.14
C ASP A 468 -29.06 7.28 -6.85
N GLY A 469 -28.57 6.21 -6.25
CA GLY A 469 -28.73 4.85 -6.75
C GLY A 469 -27.67 4.39 -7.75
N VAL A 470 -26.64 5.18 -7.98
CA VAL A 470 -25.54 4.87 -8.91
C VAL A 470 -24.29 4.46 -8.14
N ARG A 471 -23.91 3.19 -8.24
CA ARG A 471 -22.63 2.69 -7.73
C ARG A 471 -21.51 3.14 -8.66
N VAL A 472 -20.49 3.79 -8.11
CA VAL A 472 -19.26 4.16 -8.81
C VAL A 472 -18.14 3.26 -8.30
N THR A 473 -17.31 2.74 -9.20
CA THR A 473 -16.12 1.97 -8.82
C THR A 473 -15.20 2.85 -7.97
N PRO A 474 -14.83 2.42 -6.74
CA PRO A 474 -13.95 3.20 -5.89
C PRO A 474 -12.61 3.48 -6.55
N SER A 475 -12.06 4.66 -6.34
CA SER A 475 -10.75 5.05 -6.84
C SER A 475 -9.86 5.60 -5.74
N ILE A 476 -8.55 5.31 -5.83
CA ILE A 476 -7.54 5.82 -4.90
C ILE A 476 -6.46 6.63 -5.62
N ILE A 477 -6.33 6.48 -6.93
CA ILE A 477 -5.41 7.25 -7.77
C ILE A 477 -6.20 8.37 -8.41
N LYS A 478 -5.82 9.61 -8.14
CA LYS A 478 -6.47 10.81 -8.69
C LYS A 478 -5.86 11.20 -10.04
N SER A 479 -4.52 11.20 -10.12
CA SER A 479 -3.81 11.48 -11.36
C SER A 479 -2.42 10.82 -11.37
N VAL A 480 -1.89 10.63 -12.56
CA VAL A 480 -0.53 10.11 -12.79
C VAL A 480 0.18 11.05 -13.73
N THR A 481 1.40 11.43 -13.41
CA THR A 481 2.25 12.32 -14.23
C THR A 481 3.51 11.57 -14.65
N ASP A 482 3.81 11.54 -15.95
CA ASP A 482 5.02 10.91 -16.48
C ASP A 482 6.30 11.71 -16.17
N ALA A 483 7.47 11.13 -16.45
CA ALA A 483 8.77 11.77 -16.24
C ALA A 483 8.97 13.07 -17.04
N ALA A 484 8.17 13.31 -18.07
CA ALA A 484 8.21 14.54 -18.87
C ALA A 484 7.27 15.63 -18.32
N GLY A 485 6.51 15.33 -17.27
CA GLY A 485 5.54 16.24 -16.67
C GLY A 485 4.18 16.25 -17.37
N ASN A 486 3.88 15.26 -18.21
CA ASN A 486 2.57 15.15 -18.83
C ASN A 486 1.64 14.28 -17.99
N GLU A 487 0.39 14.68 -17.92
CA GLU A 487 -0.64 13.84 -17.30
C GLU A 487 -0.90 12.60 -18.17
N VAL A 488 -0.86 11.43 -17.52
CA VAL A 488 -1.17 10.16 -18.17
C VAL A 488 -2.67 9.92 -18.06
N PRO A 489 -3.38 9.77 -19.21
CA PRO A 489 -4.80 9.52 -19.19
C PRO A 489 -5.16 8.28 -18.35
N GLN A 490 -6.16 8.43 -17.50
CA GLN A 490 -6.77 7.35 -16.74
C GLN A 490 -8.16 7.09 -17.29
N ASP A 491 -8.62 5.85 -17.21
CA ASP A 491 -10.01 5.52 -17.55
C ASP A 491 -10.96 6.10 -16.49
N ASP A 492 -12.11 6.60 -16.90
CA ASP A 492 -13.15 7.03 -15.96
C ASP A 492 -13.64 5.83 -15.14
N PRO A 493 -13.94 6.00 -13.84
CA PRO A 493 -14.49 4.94 -13.02
C PRO A 493 -15.81 4.40 -13.60
N GLU A 494 -15.95 3.09 -13.64
CA GLU A 494 -17.21 2.46 -14.07
C GLU A 494 -18.35 2.81 -13.12
N SER A 495 -19.54 3.00 -13.67
CA SER A 495 -20.75 3.28 -12.90
C SER A 495 -21.88 2.32 -13.27
N VAL A 496 -22.66 1.90 -12.27
CA VAL A 496 -23.78 0.97 -12.41
C VAL A 496 -25.01 1.56 -11.74
N GLU A 497 -26.09 1.74 -12.50
CA GLU A 497 -27.41 2.05 -11.94
C GLU A 497 -27.95 0.84 -11.20
N VAL A 498 -28.04 0.93 -9.88
CA VAL A 498 -28.50 -0.15 -9.00
C VAL A 498 -30.00 -0.03 -8.74
N VAL A 499 -30.44 1.17 -8.36
CA VAL A 499 -31.85 1.54 -8.10
C VAL A 499 -32.10 2.95 -8.60
N SER A 500 -33.37 3.33 -8.70
CA SER A 500 -33.76 4.69 -9.04
C SER A 500 -33.35 5.71 -7.98
N PRO A 501 -33.14 6.99 -8.36
CA PRO A 501 -32.85 8.06 -7.40
C PRO A 501 -33.92 8.21 -6.31
N GLU A 502 -35.20 7.95 -6.63
CA GLU A 502 -36.29 7.99 -5.67
C GLU A 502 -36.15 6.90 -4.60
N THR A 503 -35.84 5.67 -5.03
CA THR A 503 -35.60 4.56 -4.11
C THR A 503 -34.37 4.81 -3.23
N ALA A 504 -33.26 5.27 -3.82
CA ALA A 504 -32.03 5.54 -3.08
C ALA A 504 -32.29 6.55 -1.94
N ARG A 505 -32.90 7.70 -2.25
CA ARG A 505 -33.25 8.72 -1.25
C ARG A 505 -34.23 8.21 -0.21
N THR A 506 -35.23 7.43 -0.62
CA THR A 506 -36.20 6.79 0.28
C THR A 506 -35.50 5.86 1.28
N VAL A 507 -34.58 5.01 0.80
CA VAL A 507 -33.83 4.09 1.67
C VAL A 507 -32.90 4.85 2.61
N VAL A 508 -32.17 5.87 2.12
CA VAL A 508 -31.34 6.74 2.97
C VAL A 508 -32.17 7.40 4.07
N ASP A 509 -33.36 7.91 3.74
CA ASP A 509 -34.27 8.52 4.72
C ASP A 509 -34.77 7.49 5.75
N MET A 510 -35.19 6.29 5.30
CA MET A 510 -35.63 5.19 6.19
C MET A 510 -34.54 4.80 7.20
N PHE A 511 -33.29 4.72 6.76
CA PHE A 511 -32.18 4.26 7.59
C PHE A 511 -31.69 5.31 8.61
N ARG A 512 -32.18 6.54 8.58
CA ARG A 512 -32.07 7.50 9.70
C ARG A 512 -32.70 6.95 10.97
N ALA A 513 -33.71 6.09 10.84
CA ALA A 513 -34.35 5.38 11.95
C ALA A 513 -33.37 4.63 12.84
N VAL A 514 -32.27 4.12 12.27
CA VAL A 514 -31.21 3.40 13.00
C VAL A 514 -30.52 4.32 14.03
N ASN A 515 -30.33 5.59 13.69
CA ASN A 515 -29.65 6.59 14.51
C ASN A 515 -30.63 7.39 15.40
N GLN A 516 -31.94 7.11 15.28
CA GLN A 516 -32.97 7.81 16.04
C GLN A 516 -32.91 7.48 17.54
N SER A 517 -32.87 8.50 18.35
CA SER A 517 -32.99 8.40 19.82
C SER A 517 -34.44 8.55 20.28
N ASP A 518 -34.84 7.68 21.20
CA ASP A 518 -36.12 7.76 21.87
C ASP A 518 -36.03 7.36 23.34
N PRO A 519 -36.27 8.29 24.28
CA PRO A 519 -36.23 7.98 25.72
C PRO A 519 -37.18 6.88 26.17
N THR A 520 -38.28 6.64 25.41
CA THR A 520 -39.24 5.57 25.73
C THR A 520 -38.78 4.20 25.23
N GLY A 521 -37.77 4.15 24.32
CA GLY A 521 -37.30 2.95 23.66
C GLY A 521 -38.18 2.44 22.51
N VAL A 522 -39.45 2.82 22.43
CA VAL A 522 -40.42 2.31 21.43
C VAL A 522 -40.00 2.72 20.02
N GLN A 523 -39.63 3.99 19.84
CA GLN A 523 -39.20 4.53 18.55
C GLN A 523 -37.68 4.68 18.45
N GLN A 524 -36.89 3.98 19.30
CA GLN A 524 -35.45 4.06 19.31
C GLN A 524 -34.84 3.09 18.27
N GLY A 525 -33.87 3.57 17.49
CA GLY A 525 -33.05 2.76 16.59
C GLY A 525 -31.94 1.97 17.30
N THR A 526 -31.19 1.19 16.55
CA THR A 526 -30.11 0.35 17.08
C THR A 526 -28.81 1.13 17.39
N ALA A 527 -28.64 2.35 16.85
CA ALA A 527 -27.42 3.14 16.99
C ALA A 527 -27.68 4.63 17.25
N PRO A 528 -28.39 5.02 18.33
CA PRO A 528 -28.62 6.44 18.63
C PRO A 528 -27.29 7.20 18.86
N THR A 529 -26.21 6.51 19.19
CA THR A 529 -24.87 7.08 19.40
C THR A 529 -24.17 7.51 18.10
N ALA A 530 -24.67 7.09 16.93
CA ALA A 530 -24.19 7.53 15.61
C ALA A 530 -24.76 8.89 15.19
N GLY A 531 -25.75 9.43 15.93
CA GLY A 531 -26.34 10.74 15.66
C GLY A 531 -25.34 11.87 15.89
N ILE A 532 -25.34 12.85 14.98
CA ILE A 532 -24.47 14.04 15.01
C ILE A 532 -25.37 15.27 15.12
N GLU A 533 -25.12 16.12 16.12
CA GLU A 533 -25.91 17.32 16.33
C GLU A 533 -25.79 18.28 15.13
N GLY A 534 -26.91 18.77 14.64
CA GLY A 534 -26.96 19.65 13.47
C GLY A 534 -26.93 18.94 12.11
N TYR A 535 -26.77 17.61 12.07
CA TYR A 535 -26.77 16.84 10.83
C TYR A 535 -27.77 15.68 10.87
N GLN A 536 -28.39 15.42 9.73
CA GLN A 536 -29.11 14.17 9.53
C GLN A 536 -28.11 13.08 9.15
N THR A 537 -28.12 11.96 9.85
CA THR A 537 -27.25 10.82 9.57
C THR A 537 -28.07 9.56 9.31
N SER A 538 -27.64 8.78 8.35
CA SER A 538 -28.25 7.50 7.99
C SER A 538 -27.21 6.38 8.13
N GLY A 539 -27.62 5.16 8.46
CA GLY A 539 -26.67 4.05 8.56
C GLY A 539 -27.27 2.77 9.09
N LYS A 540 -26.41 1.77 9.27
CA LYS A 540 -26.81 0.45 9.76
C LYS A 540 -25.73 -0.18 10.60
N THR A 541 -26.12 -0.79 11.73
CA THR A 541 -25.27 -1.63 12.56
C THR A 541 -25.21 -3.07 12.05
N GLY A 542 -24.06 -3.71 12.20
CA GLY A 542 -23.88 -5.14 12.03
C GLY A 542 -23.27 -5.78 13.27
N THR A 543 -23.69 -6.99 13.53
CA THR A 543 -23.12 -7.90 14.51
C THR A 543 -23.24 -9.28 13.90
N ALA A 544 -22.18 -9.80 13.31
CA ALA A 544 -22.15 -11.09 12.64
C ALA A 544 -21.23 -12.03 13.40
N GLN A 545 -21.70 -13.27 13.63
CA GLN A 545 -20.87 -14.30 14.25
C GLN A 545 -19.78 -14.73 13.28
N GLN A 546 -18.57 -14.94 13.78
CA GLN A 546 -17.49 -15.53 13.01
C GLN A 546 -17.68 -17.05 12.89
N ILE A 547 -17.13 -17.62 11.84
CA ILE A 547 -17.09 -19.08 11.68
C ILE A 547 -15.83 -19.57 12.41
N ASP A 548 -16.03 -20.40 13.42
CA ASP A 548 -14.96 -21.09 14.11
C ASP A 548 -14.22 -22.03 13.13
N PRO A 549 -12.92 -21.84 12.92
CA PRO A 549 -12.17 -22.61 11.92
C PRO A 549 -12.05 -24.11 12.25
N GLU A 550 -12.17 -24.49 13.53
CA GLU A 550 -12.06 -25.89 13.96
C GLU A 550 -13.41 -26.62 13.79
N THR A 551 -14.49 -26.03 14.25
CA THR A 551 -15.82 -26.64 14.23
C THR A 551 -16.59 -26.40 12.92
N ARG A 552 -16.19 -25.37 12.15
CA ARG A 552 -16.90 -24.87 10.97
C ARG A 552 -18.35 -24.46 11.25
N ALA A 553 -18.65 -24.13 12.48
CA ALA A 553 -19.93 -23.60 12.93
C ALA A 553 -19.76 -22.13 13.35
N TYR A 554 -20.87 -21.42 13.46
CA TYR A 554 -20.83 -20.06 13.99
C TYR A 554 -20.32 -20.05 15.44
N SER A 555 -19.34 -19.21 15.74
CA SER A 555 -18.84 -18.99 17.08
C SER A 555 -19.89 -18.30 17.94
N ASN A 556 -19.92 -18.63 19.24
CA ASN A 556 -20.77 -17.94 20.20
C ASN A 556 -20.04 -16.81 20.94
N SER A 557 -18.72 -16.66 20.70
CA SER A 557 -17.86 -15.66 21.32
C SER A 557 -17.36 -14.62 20.33
N ASP A 558 -16.99 -15.02 19.12
CA ASP A 558 -16.23 -14.23 18.17
C ASP A 558 -17.16 -13.57 17.14
N TYR A 559 -17.03 -12.25 16.98
CA TYR A 559 -17.95 -11.44 16.17
C TYR A 559 -17.24 -10.41 15.32
N TRP A 560 -17.78 -10.22 14.11
CA TRP A 560 -17.55 -9.00 13.32
C TRP A 560 -18.54 -7.93 13.78
N ILE A 561 -18.04 -6.82 14.32
CA ILE A 561 -18.84 -5.67 14.71
C ILE A 561 -18.65 -4.57 13.68
N THR A 562 -19.74 -4.18 13.02
CA THR A 562 -19.69 -3.26 11.87
C THR A 562 -20.68 -2.12 12.01
N TYR A 563 -20.37 -1.04 11.33
CA TYR A 563 -21.28 0.06 11.05
C TYR A 563 -20.97 0.64 9.67
N ALA A 564 -21.98 0.91 8.86
CA ALA A 564 -21.84 1.72 7.65
C ALA A 564 -22.89 2.80 7.64
N GLY A 565 -22.51 4.02 7.26
CA GLY A 565 -23.41 5.16 7.27
C GLY A 565 -23.04 6.25 6.28
N ILE A 566 -23.99 7.15 6.09
CA ILE A 566 -23.99 8.28 5.16
C ILE A 566 -24.19 9.56 5.96
N ALA A 567 -23.42 10.59 5.69
CA ALA A 567 -23.57 11.89 6.32
C ALA A 567 -23.11 13.04 5.40
N PRO A 568 -23.88 14.15 5.34
CA PRO A 568 -25.28 14.24 5.80
C PRO A 568 -26.19 13.28 5.03
N ALA A 569 -27.36 12.92 5.56
CA ALA A 569 -28.30 12.04 4.87
C ALA A 569 -29.18 12.79 3.86
N ASP A 570 -29.41 14.07 4.10
CA ASP A 570 -30.21 14.98 3.27
C ASP A 570 -29.43 15.57 2.08
N ASP A 571 -28.09 15.63 2.17
CA ASP A 571 -27.18 16.03 1.09
C ASP A 571 -25.87 15.23 1.26
N PRO A 572 -25.81 13.98 0.76
CA PRO A 572 -24.73 13.06 1.04
C PRO A 572 -23.35 13.58 0.60
N ARG A 573 -22.41 13.62 1.54
CA ARG A 573 -21.02 14.03 1.28
C ARG A 573 -20.03 12.90 1.52
N PHE A 574 -20.22 12.14 2.61
CA PHE A 574 -19.33 11.05 2.98
C PHE A 574 -20.10 9.77 3.26
N VAL A 575 -19.49 8.68 2.86
CA VAL A 575 -19.83 7.33 3.28
C VAL A 575 -18.72 6.81 4.16
N VAL A 576 -19.05 6.35 5.36
CA VAL A 576 -18.08 5.83 6.32
C VAL A 576 -18.47 4.41 6.71
N ALA A 577 -17.57 3.44 6.46
CA ALA A 577 -17.75 2.06 6.88
C ALA A 577 -16.64 1.66 7.87
N ILE A 578 -17.03 0.94 8.91
CA ILE A 578 -16.21 0.57 10.06
C ILE A 578 -16.38 -0.91 10.37
N MET A 579 -15.29 -1.56 10.75
CA MET A 579 -15.25 -2.93 11.25
C MET A 579 -14.32 -3.02 12.45
N LEU A 580 -14.77 -3.71 13.50
CA LEU A 580 -13.97 -4.21 14.61
C LEU A 580 -14.04 -5.73 14.61
N ASP A 581 -12.89 -6.36 14.67
CA ASP A 581 -12.69 -7.80 14.67
C ASP A 581 -12.62 -8.30 16.10
N ASP A 582 -13.58 -9.11 16.48
CA ASP A 582 -13.71 -9.76 17.80
C ASP A 582 -13.46 -8.86 19.02
N PRO A 583 -14.19 -7.75 19.19
CA PRO A 583 -14.05 -6.92 20.39
C PRO A 583 -14.58 -7.63 21.64
N GLU A 584 -13.98 -7.36 22.81
CA GLU A 584 -14.41 -7.90 24.09
C GLU A 584 -15.88 -7.52 24.41
N ARG A 585 -16.76 -8.50 24.55
CA ARG A 585 -18.21 -8.31 24.69
C ARG A 585 -18.69 -7.71 26.04
N GLY A 586 -17.82 -7.54 27.00
CA GLY A 586 -18.20 -7.03 28.33
C GLY A 586 -18.45 -5.52 28.39
N THR A 587 -17.81 -4.77 27.49
CA THR A 587 -17.82 -3.30 27.49
C THR A 587 -18.41 -2.68 26.24
N ASP A 588 -18.14 -3.24 25.03
CA ASP A 588 -18.48 -2.62 23.74
C ASP A 588 -18.99 -3.62 22.67
N GLY A 589 -19.66 -4.66 23.07
CA GLY A 589 -19.96 -5.87 22.28
C GLY A 589 -21.05 -5.78 21.23
N SER A 590 -21.46 -4.61 20.75
CA SER A 590 -22.40 -4.49 19.64
C SER A 590 -22.07 -3.29 18.74
N GLY A 591 -22.53 -3.34 17.47
CA GLY A 591 -22.32 -2.26 16.51
C GLY A 591 -22.83 -0.90 16.97
N GLY A 592 -23.88 -0.86 17.80
CA GLY A 592 -24.40 0.36 18.39
C GLY A 592 -23.57 0.92 19.55
N GLN A 593 -22.71 0.13 20.15
CA GLN A 593 -21.91 0.50 21.32
C GLN A 593 -20.45 0.84 20.98
N SER A 594 -19.86 0.23 19.95
CA SER A 594 -18.47 0.42 19.57
C SER A 594 -18.31 1.08 18.19
N ALA A 595 -18.84 0.49 17.13
CA ALA A 595 -18.66 1.01 15.77
C ALA A 595 -19.45 2.31 15.51
N ALA A 596 -20.65 2.46 16.10
CA ALA A 596 -21.47 3.65 15.91
C ALA A 596 -20.88 4.93 16.57
N PRO A 597 -20.33 4.89 17.79
CA PRO A 597 -19.57 6.04 18.33
C PRO A 597 -18.35 6.39 17.48
N LEU A 598 -17.61 5.41 16.98
CA LEU A 598 -16.47 5.65 16.09
C LEU A 598 -16.91 6.31 14.79
N PHE A 599 -18.03 5.87 14.19
CA PHE A 599 -18.64 6.55 13.04
C PHE A 599 -18.93 8.02 13.34
N ARG A 600 -19.59 8.32 14.48
CA ARG A 600 -19.88 9.69 14.87
C ARG A 600 -18.61 10.53 14.98
N ASP A 601 -17.59 10.02 15.65
CA ASP A 601 -16.36 10.76 15.92
C ASP A 601 -15.58 11.03 14.61
N ILE A 602 -15.44 10.04 13.74
CA ILE A 602 -14.85 10.20 12.40
C ILE A 602 -15.65 11.20 11.57
N THR A 603 -16.95 10.99 11.50
CA THR A 603 -17.81 11.77 10.61
C THR A 603 -17.97 13.21 11.09
N SER A 604 -18.07 13.45 12.40
CA SER A 604 -18.11 14.82 12.95
C SER A 604 -16.87 15.62 12.59
N TRP A 605 -15.69 14.98 12.68
CA TRP A 605 -14.45 15.62 12.30
C TRP A 605 -14.40 15.91 10.79
N LEU A 606 -14.82 14.96 9.94
CA LEU A 606 -14.86 15.15 8.49
C LEU A 606 -15.78 16.31 8.10
N LEU A 607 -16.98 16.37 8.67
CA LEU A 607 -17.96 17.43 8.38
C LEU A 607 -17.43 18.82 8.77
N ASP A 608 -16.71 18.92 9.89
CA ASP A 608 -16.05 20.15 10.34
C ASP A 608 -14.85 20.50 9.43
N HIS A 609 -13.95 19.56 9.21
CA HIS A 609 -12.74 19.73 8.41
C HIS A 609 -13.03 20.21 6.98
N TYR A 610 -14.04 19.60 6.34
CA TYR A 610 -14.47 19.99 4.99
C TYR A 610 -15.50 21.12 4.96
N ASN A 611 -15.80 21.73 6.12
CA ASN A 611 -16.77 22.82 6.25
C ASN A 611 -18.14 22.49 5.62
N VAL A 612 -18.63 21.26 5.82
CA VAL A 612 -19.94 20.83 5.30
C VAL A 612 -21.04 21.59 6.02
N PRO A 613 -21.98 22.21 5.29
CA PRO A 613 -23.08 22.93 5.91
C PRO A 613 -23.95 22.02 6.79
N LEU A 614 -24.52 22.59 7.88
CA LEU A 614 -25.49 21.89 8.69
C LEU A 614 -26.75 21.55 7.87
N SER A 615 -27.38 20.43 8.20
CA SER A 615 -28.68 20.09 7.61
C SER A 615 -29.68 21.21 7.87
N PRO A 616 -30.42 21.70 6.85
CA PRO A 616 -31.24 22.91 6.95
C PRO A 616 -32.43 22.76 7.92
N GLU A 617 -32.92 21.56 8.11
CA GLU A 617 -34.03 21.24 8.98
C GLU A 617 -33.70 20.08 9.92
N ALA A 618 -34.25 20.09 11.12
CA ALA A 618 -34.18 18.95 12.01
C ALA A 618 -34.94 17.77 11.38
N ALA A 619 -34.31 16.60 11.39
CA ALA A 619 -34.95 15.39 10.88
C ALA A 619 -36.32 15.13 11.57
N PRO A 620 -37.40 14.95 10.82
CA PRO A 620 -38.64 14.49 11.42
C PRO A 620 -38.43 13.12 12.05
N ARG A 621 -39.09 12.91 13.17
CA ARG A 621 -39.07 11.60 13.85
C ARG A 621 -39.81 10.57 13.00
N LEU A 622 -39.15 9.44 12.77
CA LEU A 622 -39.71 8.31 12.01
C LEU A 622 -40.50 7.39 12.94
N THR A 623 -41.62 6.84 12.46
CA THR A 623 -42.40 5.84 13.18
C THR A 623 -41.85 4.44 12.92
N LEU A 624 -41.42 3.76 13.99
CA LEU A 624 -40.88 2.39 13.91
C LEU A 624 -41.94 1.36 14.30
N GLU A 625 -42.60 1.59 15.42
CA GLU A 625 -43.72 0.77 15.87
C GLU A 625 -45.02 1.57 15.72
N ALA A 626 -45.96 0.98 14.97
CA ALA A 626 -47.30 1.54 14.86
C ALA A 626 -48.10 1.27 16.15
N GLN A 627 -48.90 2.26 16.58
CA GLN A 627 -49.75 2.12 17.77
C GLN A 627 -51.04 1.35 17.45
#